data_9dd13bc0fd20d90aff236fda418e7fc1
#
_entry.id   9dd13bc0fd20d90aff236fda418e7fc1
#
_cell.length_a   1.000
_cell.length_b   1.000
_cell.length_c   1.000
_cell.angle_alpha   90.00
_cell.angle_beta   90.00
_cell.angle_gamma   90.00
#
_symmetry.space_group_name_H-M   'P 1'
#
loop_
_entity.id
_entity.type
_entity.pdbx_description
1 polymer ?
#
loop_
_entity_poly.entity_id
_entity_poly.type
_entity_poly.pdbx_seq_one_letter_code
_entity_poly.pdbx_strand_id
1 'polypeptide(L)'
;MPALLAETIEGLNIKPDGVYVDVTFGGSGHSREILKHLGAKGRLVGFDQDEDALQNMIDDERFTFVRSNFRYLTNFLKYHGVEKVDGILADLGVSFHHFDEAERGFSFRFEGKLDMRMNTRSSFTAARVVNEYSEEQLADVFYLYGEMHNSRRIASAIAKARSMGRIESIEQFLEVLKPFFPREREKKEMAKVFQALRIEVNKEMKVLQELLSQSVETLNENGRLVVLTYHSLEDRLVKNFIRSGNFEGKQVKDFYGNIIAPLKAVNNKVITASEEETARNPRARSAKLRIAEKLKN
;
A
#
# COMPACT_ATOMS: atom_id res chain seq x y z
N MET A 1 -2.40 13.49 10.31
CA MET A 1 -2.82 12.55 11.39
C MET A 1 -2.96 11.18 10.74
N PRO A 2 -2.39 10.09 11.30
CA PRO A 2 -2.53 8.74 10.78
C PRO A 2 -4.01 8.29 10.82
N ALA A 3 -4.39 7.44 9.86
CA ALA A 3 -5.74 6.86 9.85
C ALA A 3 -5.83 5.71 10.86
N LEU A 4 -6.99 5.59 11.55
CA LEU A 4 -7.28 4.49 12.48
C LEU A 4 -6.15 4.25 13.50
N LEU A 5 -5.56 5.33 14.03
CA LEU A 5 -4.37 5.25 14.88
C LEU A 5 -4.62 4.38 16.12
N ALA A 6 -5.71 4.63 16.86
CA ALA A 6 -6.03 3.91 18.08
C ALA A 6 -6.24 2.41 17.82
N GLU A 7 -7.04 2.08 16.80
CA GLU A 7 -7.35 0.72 16.41
C GLU A 7 -6.12 -0.03 15.87
N THR A 8 -5.21 0.69 15.23
CA THR A 8 -3.92 0.15 14.75
C THR A 8 -3.03 -0.25 15.92
N ILE A 9 -2.88 0.62 16.92
CA ILE A 9 -2.08 0.36 18.12
C ILE A 9 -2.68 -0.77 18.95
N GLU A 10 -4.00 -0.77 19.14
CA GLU A 10 -4.69 -1.87 19.81
C GLU A 10 -4.47 -3.19 19.04
N GLY A 11 -4.60 -3.16 17.73
CA GLY A 11 -4.40 -4.31 16.85
C GLY A 11 -3.02 -4.92 16.92
N LEU A 12 -1.98 -4.10 17.09
CA LEU A 12 -0.59 -4.56 17.25
C LEU A 12 -0.35 -5.29 18.56
N ASN A 13 -1.20 -5.08 19.60
CA ASN A 13 -1.06 -5.70 20.93
C ASN A 13 0.37 -5.58 21.48
N ILE A 14 0.85 -4.33 21.58
CA ILE A 14 2.26 -4.01 21.80
C ILE A 14 2.73 -4.51 23.17
N LYS A 15 3.80 -5.31 23.15
CA LYS A 15 4.55 -5.75 24.33
C LYS A 15 5.71 -4.77 24.54
N PRO A 16 5.96 -4.31 25.77
CA PRO A 16 7.03 -3.32 26.05
C PRO A 16 8.42 -3.71 25.53
N ASP A 17 8.79 -4.97 25.64
CA ASP A 17 10.10 -5.47 25.22
C ASP A 17 10.06 -6.13 23.82
N GLY A 18 8.96 -5.99 23.09
CA GLY A 18 8.76 -6.59 21.77
C GLY A 18 9.49 -5.88 20.64
N VAL A 19 9.60 -6.57 19.50
CA VAL A 19 10.17 -6.03 18.27
C VAL A 19 9.06 -5.82 17.26
N TYR A 20 8.96 -4.60 16.73
CA TYR A 20 7.92 -4.20 15.79
C TYR A 20 8.51 -3.64 14.50
N VAL A 21 7.74 -3.75 13.42
CA VAL A 21 8.10 -3.20 12.12
C VAL A 21 6.94 -2.37 11.60
N ASP A 22 7.23 -1.14 11.22
CA ASP A 22 6.35 -0.29 10.40
C ASP A 22 6.93 -0.27 8.98
N VAL A 23 6.29 -0.99 8.06
CA VAL A 23 6.81 -1.11 6.69
C VAL A 23 6.47 0.10 5.81
N THR A 24 5.75 1.07 6.36
CA THR A 24 5.22 2.27 5.70
C THR A 24 5.42 3.50 6.59
N PHE A 25 6.67 3.75 6.96
CA PHE A 25 7.04 4.78 7.94
C PHE A 25 6.48 6.18 7.60
N GLY A 26 6.58 6.60 6.34
CA GLY A 26 6.00 7.83 5.80
C GLY A 26 6.18 9.06 6.69
N GLY A 27 5.05 9.60 7.18
CA GLY A 27 5.02 10.73 8.11
C GLY A 27 5.30 10.38 9.57
N SER A 28 5.76 9.17 9.88
CA SER A 28 6.14 8.67 11.22
C SER A 28 5.03 8.61 12.29
N GLY A 29 3.79 8.91 11.95
CA GLY A 29 2.73 9.05 12.94
C GLY A 29 2.42 7.78 13.73
N HIS A 30 2.27 6.65 13.04
CA HIS A 30 2.10 5.34 13.67
C HIS A 30 3.36 4.92 14.43
N SER A 31 4.54 5.08 13.82
CA SER A 31 5.83 4.73 14.42
C SER A 31 6.08 5.49 15.74
N ARG A 32 5.78 6.79 15.80
CA ARG A 32 5.89 7.57 17.03
C ARG A 32 4.96 7.07 18.12
N GLU A 33 3.75 6.64 17.75
CA GLU A 33 2.81 6.09 18.72
C GLU A 33 3.27 4.72 19.22
N ILE A 34 3.76 3.83 18.32
CA ILE A 34 4.32 2.52 18.72
C ILE A 34 5.44 2.72 19.77
N LEU A 35 6.37 3.65 19.53
CA LEU A 35 7.50 3.92 20.43
C LEU A 35 7.07 4.34 21.83
N LYS A 36 5.93 5.02 22.00
CA LYS A 36 5.40 5.37 23.33
C LYS A 36 4.99 4.15 24.15
N HIS A 37 4.62 3.05 23.50
CA HIS A 37 4.23 1.80 24.15
C HIS A 37 5.40 0.84 24.38
N LEU A 38 6.57 1.11 23.77
CA LEU A 38 7.77 0.30 23.93
C LEU A 38 8.55 0.69 25.18
N GLY A 39 9.04 -0.32 25.90
CA GLY A 39 10.01 -0.17 26.98
C GLY A 39 11.45 -0.01 26.47
N ALA A 40 12.40 0.06 27.39
CA ALA A 40 13.82 0.28 27.06
C ALA A 40 14.46 -0.83 26.21
N LYS A 41 13.90 -2.05 26.25
CA LYS A 41 14.38 -3.18 25.44
C LYS A 41 13.62 -3.38 24.15
N GLY A 42 12.49 -2.69 23.98
CA GLY A 42 11.67 -2.75 22.78
C GLY A 42 12.42 -2.18 21.57
N ARG A 43 12.09 -2.64 20.39
CA ARG A 43 12.70 -2.17 19.13
C ARG A 43 11.63 -1.90 18.08
N LEU A 44 11.83 -0.85 17.28
CA LEU A 44 11.02 -0.54 16.12
C LEU A 44 11.91 -0.38 14.89
N VAL A 45 11.56 -1.07 13.80
CA VAL A 45 12.21 -0.89 12.49
C VAL A 45 11.20 -0.25 11.55
N GLY A 46 11.50 0.95 11.06
CA GLY A 46 10.66 1.66 10.09
C GLY A 46 11.22 1.56 8.68
N PHE A 47 10.39 1.16 7.71
CA PHE A 47 10.77 1.12 6.29
C PHE A 47 10.08 2.22 5.51
N ASP A 48 10.81 2.85 4.62
CA ASP A 48 10.25 3.62 3.53
C ASP A 48 11.19 3.65 2.32
N GLN A 49 10.62 3.60 1.12
CA GLN A 49 11.39 3.73 -0.12
C GLN A 49 11.49 5.16 -0.60
N ASP A 50 10.63 6.06 -0.07
CA ASP A 50 10.63 7.47 -0.42
C ASP A 50 11.71 8.24 0.35
N GLU A 51 12.37 9.16 -0.35
CA GLU A 51 13.39 10.03 0.23
C GLU A 51 12.78 11.05 1.19
N ASP A 52 11.56 11.48 0.92
CA ASP A 52 10.86 12.47 1.72
C ASP A 52 10.58 11.98 3.14
N ALA A 53 10.50 10.65 3.34
CA ALA A 53 10.37 10.05 4.67
C ALA A 53 11.56 10.36 5.61
N LEU A 54 12.73 10.67 5.06
CA LEU A 54 13.92 11.07 5.86
C LEU A 54 13.68 12.34 6.68
N GLN A 55 12.80 13.22 6.24
CA GLN A 55 12.46 14.45 6.98
C GLN A 55 11.70 14.16 8.28
N ASN A 56 11.14 12.96 8.42
CA ASN A 56 10.34 12.53 9.56
C ASN A 56 11.10 11.61 10.53
N MET A 57 12.42 11.49 10.37
CA MET A 57 13.27 10.65 11.21
C MET A 57 13.00 10.87 12.70
N ILE A 58 13.10 9.78 13.46
CA ILE A 58 12.87 9.76 14.90
C ILE A 58 14.22 9.60 15.58
N ASP A 59 14.53 10.50 16.50
CA ASP A 59 15.71 10.43 17.38
C ASP A 59 15.36 9.63 18.64
N ASP A 60 15.49 8.29 18.51
CA ASP A 60 15.21 7.33 19.60
C ASP A 60 16.10 6.10 19.36
N GLU A 61 16.87 5.69 20.36
CA GLU A 61 17.81 4.55 20.28
C GLU A 61 17.12 3.22 19.96
N ARG A 62 15.82 3.10 20.24
CA ARG A 62 15.01 1.92 19.96
C ARG A 62 14.54 1.86 18.50
N PHE A 63 14.72 2.95 17.74
CA PHE A 63 14.26 3.09 16.37
C PHE A 63 15.39 2.89 15.36
N THR A 64 15.12 2.07 14.35
CA THR A 64 16.02 1.87 13.20
C THR A 64 15.27 2.18 11.91
N PHE A 65 15.76 3.13 11.11
CA PHE A 65 15.19 3.44 9.80
C PHE A 65 15.88 2.65 8.69
N VAL A 66 15.09 2.06 7.80
CA VAL A 66 15.54 1.34 6.63
C VAL A 66 14.99 2.01 5.37
N ARG A 67 15.85 2.70 4.62
CA ARG A 67 15.47 3.31 3.35
C ARG A 67 15.41 2.26 2.24
N SER A 68 14.33 1.51 2.21
CA SER A 68 14.11 0.45 1.22
C SER A 68 12.64 0.15 1.03
N ASN A 69 12.33 -0.50 -0.08
CA ASN A 69 11.01 -1.08 -0.28
C ASN A 69 10.85 -2.30 0.64
N PHE A 70 9.71 -2.43 1.27
CA PHE A 70 9.37 -3.51 2.20
C PHE A 70 9.30 -4.92 1.54
N ARG A 71 9.38 -5.01 0.23
CA ARG A 71 9.61 -6.28 -0.47
C ARG A 71 10.89 -7.00 -0.03
N TYR A 72 11.82 -6.28 0.59
CA TYR A 72 13.09 -6.79 1.11
C TYR A 72 13.08 -6.91 2.64
N LEU A 73 11.89 -7.03 3.25
CA LEU A 73 11.69 -7.06 4.70
C LEU A 73 12.64 -8.05 5.39
N THR A 74 12.59 -9.31 5.01
CA THR A 74 13.43 -10.38 5.61
C THR A 74 14.92 -10.13 5.47
N ASN A 75 15.37 -9.58 4.34
CA ASN A 75 16.77 -9.28 4.10
C ASN A 75 17.29 -8.22 5.07
N PHE A 76 16.56 -7.12 5.21
CA PHE A 76 16.98 -6.02 6.08
C PHE A 76 16.83 -6.34 7.56
N LEU A 77 15.80 -7.10 7.95
CA LEU A 77 15.70 -7.56 9.34
C LEU A 77 16.90 -8.44 9.73
N LYS A 78 17.26 -9.39 8.88
CA LYS A 78 18.48 -10.20 9.09
C LYS A 78 19.75 -9.35 9.16
N TYR A 79 19.88 -8.36 8.29
CA TYR A 79 21.03 -7.43 8.31
C TYR A 79 21.15 -6.68 9.65
N HIS A 80 20.01 -6.30 10.25
CA HIS A 80 19.94 -5.63 11.55
C HIS A 80 19.88 -6.60 12.75
N GLY A 81 20.16 -7.90 12.54
CA GLY A 81 20.18 -8.91 13.60
C GLY A 81 18.78 -9.21 14.19
N VAL A 82 17.72 -9.00 13.41
CA VAL A 82 16.35 -9.32 13.79
C VAL A 82 15.88 -10.55 13.02
N GLU A 83 15.67 -11.67 13.72
CA GLU A 83 15.18 -12.91 13.12
C GLU A 83 13.66 -12.97 13.08
N LYS A 84 13.02 -12.55 14.18
CA LYS A 84 11.57 -12.57 14.37
C LYS A 84 11.08 -11.27 14.98
N VAL A 85 9.80 -10.95 14.72
CA VAL A 85 9.15 -9.76 15.25
C VAL A 85 7.79 -10.08 15.88
N ASP A 86 7.36 -9.26 16.84
CA ASP A 86 6.08 -9.43 17.54
C ASP A 86 4.91 -8.77 16.80
N GLY A 87 5.21 -7.80 15.93
CA GLY A 87 4.18 -7.20 15.09
C GLY A 87 4.73 -6.50 13.86
N ILE A 88 3.91 -6.51 12.81
CA ILE A 88 4.16 -5.82 11.54
C ILE A 88 2.96 -4.93 11.25
N LEU A 89 3.22 -3.65 11.04
CA LEU A 89 2.27 -2.67 10.55
C LEU A 89 2.54 -2.36 9.08
N ALA A 90 1.48 -2.31 8.28
CA ALA A 90 1.50 -1.79 6.92
C ALA A 90 0.33 -0.83 6.73
N ASP A 91 0.60 0.47 6.61
CA ASP A 91 -0.35 1.51 6.23
C ASP A 91 -0.18 1.77 4.72
N LEU A 92 -0.90 0.96 3.91
CA LEU A 92 -0.70 0.93 2.46
C LEU A 92 -1.20 2.21 1.79
N GLY A 93 -0.79 2.39 0.55
CA GLY A 93 -1.14 3.54 -0.26
C GLY A 93 -0.01 4.55 -0.37
N VAL A 94 -0.36 5.80 -0.61
CA VAL A 94 0.61 6.89 -0.79
C VAL A 94 0.61 7.81 0.41
N SER A 95 1.79 8.28 0.78
CA SER A 95 1.92 9.38 1.73
C SER A 95 1.09 10.58 1.26
N PHE A 96 0.48 11.27 2.21
CA PHE A 96 -0.31 12.48 1.92
C PHE A 96 0.50 13.54 1.19
N HIS A 97 1.78 13.59 1.45
CA HIS A 97 2.73 14.48 0.80
C HIS A 97 2.73 14.29 -0.73
N HIS A 98 2.68 13.04 -1.21
CA HIS A 98 2.64 12.75 -2.64
C HIS A 98 1.44 13.35 -3.38
N PHE A 99 0.27 13.47 -2.72
CA PHE A 99 -0.91 14.07 -3.36
C PHE A 99 -0.86 15.60 -3.36
N ASP A 100 -0.12 16.21 -2.46
CA ASP A 100 -0.03 17.66 -2.31
C ASP A 100 1.13 18.24 -3.15
N GLU A 101 2.07 17.39 -3.61
CA GLU A 101 3.19 17.78 -4.49
C GLU A 101 2.85 17.57 -5.97
N ALA A 102 2.65 18.66 -6.69
CA ALA A 102 2.34 18.64 -8.12
C ALA A 102 3.39 17.89 -8.96
N GLU A 103 4.67 18.07 -8.63
CA GLU A 103 5.80 17.50 -9.38
C GLU A 103 5.87 15.97 -9.31
N ARG A 104 5.26 15.34 -8.30
CA ARG A 104 5.25 13.88 -8.11
C ARG A 104 4.23 13.17 -9.02
N GLY A 105 3.25 13.88 -9.57
CA GLY A 105 2.30 13.34 -10.56
C GLY A 105 1.23 12.39 -10.03
N PHE A 106 1.01 12.30 -8.72
CA PHE A 106 0.00 11.40 -8.12
C PHE A 106 -1.43 11.93 -8.20
N SER A 107 -1.60 13.22 -8.47
CA SER A 107 -2.90 13.88 -8.50
C SER A 107 -3.19 14.53 -9.85
N PHE A 108 -4.37 14.27 -10.38
CA PHE A 108 -4.88 14.96 -11.59
C PHE A 108 -5.44 16.37 -11.32
N ARG A 109 -5.26 16.88 -10.10
CA ARG A 109 -5.69 18.24 -9.71
C ARG A 109 -4.65 19.30 -10.03
N PHE A 110 -3.42 18.89 -10.26
CA PHE A 110 -2.27 19.73 -10.50
C PHE A 110 -1.71 19.45 -11.89
N GLU A 111 -1.17 20.47 -12.49
CA GLU A 111 -0.36 20.36 -13.69
C GLU A 111 1.02 19.80 -13.34
N GLY A 112 1.62 19.04 -14.24
CA GLY A 112 2.94 18.50 -14.00
C GLY A 112 3.30 17.25 -14.80
N LYS A 113 4.43 16.66 -14.48
CA LYS A 113 4.93 15.44 -15.11
C LYS A 113 4.07 14.22 -14.77
N LEU A 114 3.88 13.34 -15.73
CA LEU A 114 3.21 12.05 -15.52
C LEU A 114 4.21 11.05 -14.91
N ASP A 115 4.54 11.22 -13.63
CA ASP A 115 5.62 10.49 -12.95
C ASP A 115 5.10 9.30 -12.11
N MET A 116 4.45 9.54 -11.00
CA MET A 116 3.84 8.58 -10.04
C MET A 116 4.82 7.62 -9.34
N ARG A 117 6.14 7.86 -9.38
CA ARG A 117 7.10 7.02 -8.67
C ARG A 117 7.11 7.32 -7.16
N MET A 118 7.00 6.33 -6.31
CA MET A 118 7.30 6.44 -4.89
C MET A 118 8.82 6.47 -4.67
N ASN A 119 9.57 5.65 -5.41
CA ASN A 119 11.03 5.66 -5.41
C ASN A 119 11.56 6.49 -6.59
N THR A 120 12.00 7.70 -6.34
CA THR A 120 12.52 8.62 -7.36
C THR A 120 13.80 8.14 -8.07
N ARG A 121 14.52 7.16 -7.50
CA ARG A 121 15.70 6.54 -8.13
C ARG A 121 15.32 5.56 -9.24
N SER A 122 14.07 5.09 -9.28
CA SER A 122 13.58 4.27 -10.40
C SER A 122 13.48 5.11 -11.67
N SER A 123 13.77 4.54 -12.82
CA SER A 123 13.52 5.19 -14.12
C SER A 123 12.14 4.89 -14.68
N PHE A 124 11.33 4.09 -13.98
CA PHE A 124 10.04 3.60 -14.48
C PHE A 124 8.90 4.51 -14.00
N THR A 125 8.46 5.41 -14.88
CA THR A 125 7.42 6.43 -14.63
C THR A 125 6.08 6.06 -15.24
N ALA A 126 5.01 6.77 -14.87
CA ALA A 126 3.71 6.63 -15.52
C ALA A 126 3.75 7.04 -17.00
N ALA A 127 4.55 8.06 -17.35
CA ALA A 127 4.80 8.41 -18.76
C ALA A 127 5.40 7.24 -19.55
N ARG A 128 6.32 6.46 -18.96
CA ARG A 128 6.83 5.25 -19.62
C ARG A 128 5.76 4.20 -19.83
N VAL A 129 4.93 3.93 -18.84
CA VAL A 129 3.79 2.99 -19.00
C VAL A 129 2.91 3.43 -20.15
N VAL A 130 2.50 4.69 -20.18
CA VAL A 130 1.60 5.23 -21.20
C VAL A 130 2.22 5.20 -22.60
N ASN A 131 3.52 5.49 -22.74
CA ASN A 131 4.19 5.59 -24.04
C ASN A 131 4.80 4.28 -24.55
N GLU A 132 5.20 3.36 -23.67
CA GLU A 132 6.01 2.19 -24.06
C GLU A 132 5.24 0.86 -23.99
N TYR A 133 4.16 0.76 -23.20
CA TYR A 133 3.35 -0.46 -23.13
C TYR A 133 2.56 -0.69 -24.42
N SER A 134 2.35 -1.95 -24.78
CA SER A 134 1.42 -2.30 -25.86
C SER A 134 0.00 -1.89 -25.53
N GLU A 135 -0.87 -1.78 -26.52
CA GLU A 135 -2.30 -1.48 -26.30
C GLU A 135 -2.97 -2.53 -25.40
N GLU A 136 -2.60 -3.80 -25.55
CA GLU A 136 -3.08 -4.89 -24.71
C GLU A 136 -2.61 -4.75 -23.26
N GLN A 137 -1.33 -4.45 -23.04
CA GLN A 137 -0.79 -4.22 -21.70
C GLN A 137 -1.45 -3.04 -21.00
N LEU A 138 -1.70 -1.94 -21.73
CA LEU A 138 -2.44 -0.79 -21.17
C LEU A 138 -3.87 -1.16 -20.81
N ALA A 139 -4.56 -1.92 -21.70
CA ALA A 139 -5.92 -2.39 -21.42
C ALA A 139 -5.97 -3.27 -20.15
N ASP A 140 -4.99 -4.15 -19.98
CA ASP A 140 -4.87 -5.00 -18.79
C ASP A 140 -4.63 -4.17 -17.52
N VAL A 141 -3.74 -3.19 -17.56
CA VAL A 141 -3.49 -2.28 -16.42
C VAL A 141 -4.78 -1.58 -15.98
N PHE A 142 -5.53 -0.99 -16.93
CA PHE A 142 -6.77 -0.28 -16.60
C PHE A 142 -7.90 -1.22 -16.19
N TYR A 143 -7.95 -2.43 -16.75
CA TYR A 143 -8.93 -3.44 -16.36
C TYR A 143 -8.67 -4.00 -14.97
N LEU A 144 -7.44 -4.47 -14.74
CA LEU A 144 -7.06 -5.16 -13.50
C LEU A 144 -6.95 -4.21 -12.31
N TYR A 145 -6.35 -3.03 -12.50
CA TYR A 145 -6.04 -2.10 -11.42
C TYR A 145 -6.98 -0.89 -11.33
N GLY A 146 -7.62 -0.55 -12.44
CA GLY A 146 -8.65 0.51 -12.48
C GLY A 146 -10.08 -0.02 -12.37
N GLU A 147 -10.28 -1.34 -12.47
CA GLU A 147 -11.61 -1.99 -12.54
C GLU A 147 -12.50 -1.33 -13.64
N MET A 148 -11.90 -1.05 -14.81
CA MET A 148 -12.53 -0.29 -15.90
C MET A 148 -13.01 -1.21 -17.02
N HIS A 149 -14.32 -1.26 -17.25
CA HIS A 149 -14.91 -2.06 -18.33
C HIS A 149 -14.60 -1.55 -19.73
N ASN A 150 -14.29 -0.26 -19.89
CA ASN A 150 -13.92 0.38 -21.14
C ASN A 150 -12.39 0.48 -21.36
N SER A 151 -11.60 -0.31 -20.65
CA SER A 151 -10.14 -0.29 -20.65
C SER A 151 -9.53 -0.39 -22.06
N ARG A 152 -10.05 -1.26 -22.93
CA ARG A 152 -9.57 -1.40 -24.31
C ARG A 152 -9.75 -0.13 -25.14
N ARG A 153 -10.89 0.57 -24.97
CA ARG A 153 -11.14 1.83 -25.70
C ARG A 153 -10.21 2.94 -25.22
N ILE A 154 -9.93 3.00 -23.92
CA ILE A 154 -8.97 3.95 -23.35
C ILE A 154 -7.57 3.64 -23.85
N ALA A 155 -7.14 2.37 -23.82
CA ALA A 155 -5.83 1.94 -24.31
C ALA A 155 -5.62 2.29 -25.78
N SER A 156 -6.62 2.05 -26.62
CA SER A 156 -6.58 2.40 -28.05
C SER A 156 -6.45 3.91 -28.28
N ALA A 157 -7.17 4.72 -27.50
CA ALA A 157 -7.06 6.17 -27.59
C ALA A 157 -5.67 6.68 -27.18
N ILE A 158 -5.09 6.09 -26.13
CA ILE A 158 -3.72 6.39 -25.70
C ILE A 158 -2.72 6.01 -26.80
N ALA A 159 -2.84 4.80 -27.34
CA ALA A 159 -1.97 4.33 -28.43
C ALA A 159 -2.04 5.26 -29.66
N LYS A 160 -3.23 5.72 -30.01
CA LYS A 160 -3.42 6.71 -31.08
C LYS A 160 -2.82 8.07 -30.73
N ALA A 161 -3.04 8.57 -29.54
CA ALA A 161 -2.53 9.89 -29.13
C ALA A 161 -0.99 9.91 -29.12
N ARG A 162 -0.34 8.90 -28.52
CA ARG A 162 1.13 8.83 -28.46
C ARG A 162 1.80 8.66 -29.83
N SER A 163 1.10 8.18 -30.86
CA SER A 163 1.63 8.12 -32.23
C SER A 163 1.77 9.51 -32.86
N MET A 164 1.06 10.50 -32.35
CA MET A 164 1.16 11.90 -32.77
C MET A 164 2.19 12.72 -31.96
N GLY A 165 2.54 12.23 -30.77
CA GLY A 165 3.51 12.86 -29.87
C GLY A 165 3.50 12.18 -28.52
N ARG A 166 4.67 12.12 -27.82
CA ARG A 166 4.76 11.49 -26.50
C ARG A 166 3.87 12.23 -25.49
N ILE A 167 3.26 11.46 -24.60
CA ILE A 167 2.44 11.94 -23.49
C ILE A 167 3.34 12.03 -22.26
N GLU A 168 3.80 13.23 -21.90
CA GLU A 168 4.77 13.43 -20.84
C GLU A 168 4.17 14.18 -19.61
N SER A 169 3.03 14.85 -19.80
CA SER A 169 2.38 15.61 -18.76
C SER A 169 1.00 15.10 -18.40
N ILE A 170 0.54 15.47 -17.20
CA ILE A 170 -0.81 15.16 -16.71
C ILE A 170 -1.86 15.76 -17.65
N GLU A 171 -1.68 17.02 -18.09
CA GLU A 171 -2.64 17.72 -18.94
C GLU A 171 -2.82 17.00 -20.27
N GLN A 172 -1.71 16.61 -20.94
CA GLN A 172 -1.75 15.85 -22.18
C GLN A 172 -2.52 14.53 -21.99
N PHE A 173 -2.27 13.85 -20.86
CA PHE A 173 -2.94 12.60 -20.55
C PHE A 173 -4.43 12.78 -20.28
N LEU A 174 -4.81 13.80 -19.51
CA LEU A 174 -6.21 14.14 -19.25
C LEU A 174 -6.99 14.49 -20.53
N GLU A 175 -6.37 15.19 -21.48
CA GLU A 175 -6.97 15.50 -22.77
C GLU A 175 -7.39 14.24 -23.55
N VAL A 176 -6.54 13.21 -23.51
CA VAL A 176 -6.83 11.91 -24.13
C VAL A 176 -8.00 11.20 -23.43
N LEU A 177 -8.13 11.37 -22.12
CA LEU A 177 -9.11 10.65 -21.30
C LEU A 177 -10.49 11.33 -21.25
N LYS A 178 -10.56 12.64 -21.37
CA LYS A 178 -11.81 13.44 -21.27
C LYS A 178 -12.99 12.86 -22.06
N PRO A 179 -12.84 12.40 -23.34
CA PRO A 179 -13.97 11.87 -24.11
C PRO A 179 -14.59 10.59 -23.57
N PHE A 180 -13.93 9.90 -22.63
CA PHE A 180 -14.37 8.60 -22.11
C PHE A 180 -15.20 8.70 -20.84
N PHE A 181 -15.22 9.87 -20.19
CA PHE A 181 -15.87 10.05 -18.90
C PHE A 181 -16.94 11.14 -18.92
N PRO A 182 -18.17 10.81 -18.55
CA PRO A 182 -19.24 11.80 -18.37
C PRO A 182 -18.83 12.80 -17.27
N ARG A 183 -19.16 14.07 -17.44
CA ARG A 183 -18.81 15.16 -16.48
C ARG A 183 -19.18 14.84 -15.03
N GLU A 184 -20.31 14.18 -14.82
CA GLU A 184 -20.81 13.80 -13.48
C GLU A 184 -19.93 12.75 -12.78
N ARG A 185 -19.22 11.90 -13.54
CA ARG A 185 -18.38 10.80 -13.04
C ARG A 185 -16.89 11.00 -13.31
N GLU A 186 -16.54 12.07 -14.01
CA GLU A 186 -15.19 12.34 -14.48
C GLU A 186 -14.14 12.19 -13.38
N LYS A 187 -14.32 12.88 -12.26
CA LYS A 187 -13.38 12.81 -11.12
C LYS A 187 -13.20 11.38 -10.58
N LYS A 188 -14.30 10.63 -10.49
CA LYS A 188 -14.25 9.25 -9.98
C LYS A 188 -13.53 8.30 -10.95
N GLU A 189 -13.81 8.43 -12.25
CA GLU A 189 -13.19 7.59 -13.26
C GLU A 189 -11.72 7.97 -13.49
N MET A 190 -11.37 9.26 -13.44
CA MET A 190 -9.97 9.72 -13.44
C MET A 190 -9.18 9.17 -12.26
N ALA A 191 -9.77 9.17 -11.06
CA ALA A 191 -9.11 8.57 -9.88
C ALA A 191 -8.76 7.10 -10.07
N LYS A 192 -9.62 6.33 -10.76
CA LYS A 192 -9.34 4.92 -11.07
C LYS A 192 -8.20 4.75 -12.08
N VAL A 193 -8.15 5.63 -13.11
CA VAL A 193 -7.06 5.61 -14.09
C VAL A 193 -5.72 5.91 -13.42
N PHE A 194 -5.67 6.95 -12.59
CA PHE A 194 -4.48 7.33 -11.84
C PHE A 194 -4.07 6.24 -10.84
N GLN A 195 -5.04 5.64 -10.13
CA GLN A 195 -4.79 4.47 -9.28
C GLN A 195 -4.17 3.31 -10.08
N ALA A 196 -4.70 2.99 -11.25
CA ALA A 196 -4.17 1.90 -12.07
C ALA A 196 -2.73 2.13 -12.51
N LEU A 197 -2.40 3.33 -12.98
CA LEU A 197 -1.03 3.70 -13.33
C LEU A 197 -0.10 3.66 -12.11
N ARG A 198 -0.53 4.19 -10.98
CA ARG A 198 0.25 4.21 -9.74
C ARG A 198 0.59 2.78 -9.29
N ILE A 199 -0.41 1.91 -9.26
CA ILE A 199 -0.23 0.49 -8.89
C ILE A 199 0.78 -0.16 -9.84
N GLU A 200 0.69 0.10 -11.14
CA GLU A 200 1.61 -0.48 -12.13
C GLU A 200 3.03 0.07 -11.99
N VAL A 201 3.19 1.39 -11.85
CA VAL A 201 4.52 2.04 -11.71
C VAL A 201 5.26 1.53 -10.48
N ASN A 202 4.57 1.40 -9.36
CA ASN A 202 5.16 1.01 -8.08
C ASN A 202 5.07 -0.49 -7.79
N LYS A 203 4.47 -1.28 -8.71
CA LYS A 203 4.26 -2.73 -8.58
C LYS A 203 3.55 -3.10 -7.25
N GLU A 204 2.61 -2.24 -6.80
CA GLU A 204 2.03 -2.28 -5.46
C GLU A 204 1.44 -3.65 -5.12
N MET A 205 0.68 -4.26 -6.03
CA MET A 205 0.05 -5.56 -5.77
C MET A 205 1.06 -6.69 -5.59
N LYS A 206 2.15 -6.70 -6.41
CA LYS A 206 3.22 -7.70 -6.29
C LYS A 206 4.00 -7.52 -4.98
N VAL A 207 4.35 -6.29 -4.66
CA VAL A 207 5.08 -5.95 -3.43
C VAL A 207 4.26 -6.29 -2.19
N LEU A 208 2.93 -6.08 -2.23
CA LEU A 208 2.04 -6.49 -1.15
C LEU A 208 1.99 -8.03 -0.99
N GLN A 209 1.96 -8.80 -2.08
CA GLN A 209 2.04 -10.26 -2.00
C GLN A 209 3.35 -10.72 -1.36
N GLU A 210 4.47 -10.12 -1.76
CA GLU A 210 5.79 -10.40 -1.19
C GLU A 210 5.84 -10.07 0.31
N LEU A 211 5.25 -8.94 0.74
CA LEU A 211 5.12 -8.58 2.16
C LEU A 211 4.32 -9.61 2.95
N LEU A 212 3.13 -9.95 2.46
CA LEU A 212 2.24 -10.90 3.14
C LEU A 212 2.91 -12.28 3.32
N SER A 213 3.63 -12.75 2.31
CA SER A 213 4.39 -14.00 2.40
C SER A 213 5.51 -13.88 3.43
N GLN A 214 6.33 -12.83 3.38
CA GLN A 214 7.41 -12.59 4.32
C GLN A 214 6.91 -12.37 5.76
N SER A 215 5.72 -11.79 5.94
CA SER A 215 5.15 -11.59 7.28
C SER A 215 4.92 -12.91 8.02
N VAL A 216 4.50 -13.95 7.30
CA VAL A 216 4.35 -15.29 7.87
C VAL A 216 5.68 -15.87 8.35
N GLU A 217 6.74 -15.65 7.58
CA GLU A 217 8.08 -16.13 7.94
C GLU A 217 8.68 -15.34 9.11
N THR A 218 8.38 -14.05 9.20
CA THR A 218 9.06 -13.11 10.10
C THR A 218 8.39 -12.99 11.46
N LEU A 219 7.06 -13.12 11.53
CA LEU A 219 6.32 -13.02 12.78
C LEU A 219 6.64 -14.16 13.75
N ASN A 220 6.74 -13.83 15.02
CA ASN A 220 6.66 -14.77 16.13
C ASN A 220 5.28 -15.46 16.16
N GLU A 221 5.17 -16.61 16.82
CA GLU A 221 3.88 -17.18 17.19
C GLU A 221 3.09 -16.17 18.04
N ASN A 222 1.80 -16.01 17.76
CA ASN A 222 0.92 -14.98 18.31
C ASN A 222 1.34 -13.53 17.96
N GLY A 223 2.32 -13.33 17.07
CA GLY A 223 2.67 -12.03 16.53
C GLY A 223 1.54 -11.47 15.64
N ARG A 224 1.44 -10.15 15.55
CA ARG A 224 0.34 -9.45 14.89
C ARG A 224 0.75 -8.87 13.53
N LEU A 225 -0.08 -9.14 12.53
CA LEU A 225 -0.05 -8.44 11.25
C LEU A 225 -1.22 -7.46 11.20
N VAL A 226 -0.92 -6.18 11.08
CA VAL A 226 -1.90 -5.10 11.05
C VAL A 226 -1.77 -4.35 9.74
N VAL A 227 -2.81 -4.37 8.90
CA VAL A 227 -2.77 -3.81 7.56
C VAL A 227 -3.92 -2.86 7.33
N LEU A 228 -3.59 -1.60 7.01
CA LEU A 228 -4.53 -0.62 6.48
C LEU A 228 -4.48 -0.65 4.95
N THR A 229 -5.64 -0.63 4.33
CA THR A 229 -5.81 -0.61 2.86
C THR A 229 -6.74 0.52 2.47
N TYR A 230 -6.60 1.07 1.27
CA TYR A 230 -7.38 2.24 0.82
C TYR A 230 -8.18 1.98 -0.45
N HIS A 231 -7.98 0.84 -1.11
CA HIS A 231 -8.78 0.44 -2.27
C HIS A 231 -9.14 -1.06 -2.25
N SER A 232 -10.11 -1.43 -3.10
CA SER A 232 -10.71 -2.76 -3.16
C SER A 232 -9.70 -3.88 -3.43
N LEU A 233 -8.70 -3.63 -4.26
CA LEU A 233 -7.72 -4.64 -4.67
C LEU A 233 -6.81 -5.03 -3.51
N GLU A 234 -6.26 -4.05 -2.78
CA GLU A 234 -5.47 -4.30 -1.56
C GLU A 234 -6.29 -5.07 -0.53
N ASP A 235 -7.48 -4.55 -0.20
CA ASP A 235 -8.35 -5.15 0.81
C ASP A 235 -8.71 -6.60 0.47
N ARG A 236 -9.01 -6.88 -0.80
CA ARG A 236 -9.31 -8.23 -1.29
C ARG A 236 -8.12 -9.17 -1.13
N LEU A 237 -6.92 -8.71 -1.51
CA LEU A 237 -5.69 -9.49 -1.42
C LEU A 237 -5.36 -9.85 0.04
N VAL A 238 -5.36 -8.85 0.93
CA VAL A 238 -5.10 -9.04 2.37
C VAL A 238 -6.14 -9.95 2.99
N LYS A 239 -7.43 -9.71 2.72
CA LYS A 239 -8.53 -10.57 3.21
C LYS A 239 -8.36 -12.02 2.77
N ASN A 240 -8.07 -12.25 1.48
CA ASN A 240 -7.90 -13.60 0.95
C ASN A 240 -6.73 -14.30 1.63
N PHE A 241 -5.58 -13.64 1.75
CA PHE A 241 -4.40 -14.20 2.35
C PHE A 241 -4.60 -14.56 3.83
N ILE A 242 -5.19 -13.66 4.63
CA ILE A 242 -5.49 -13.94 6.05
C ILE A 242 -6.44 -15.12 6.18
N ARG A 243 -7.47 -15.21 5.33
CA ARG A 243 -8.53 -16.21 5.42
C ARG A 243 -8.11 -17.59 4.94
N SER A 244 -7.24 -17.68 3.95
CA SER A 244 -6.97 -18.92 3.22
C SER A 244 -5.51 -19.27 3.03
N GLY A 245 -4.58 -18.41 3.48
CA GLY A 245 -3.14 -18.59 3.29
C GLY A 245 -2.66 -18.44 1.83
N ASN A 246 -3.55 -18.00 0.92
CA ASN A 246 -3.22 -17.77 -0.49
C ASN A 246 -3.93 -16.53 -1.03
N PHE A 247 -3.50 -16.05 -2.19
CA PHE A 247 -4.00 -14.80 -2.77
C PHE A 247 -5.30 -14.95 -3.56
N GLU A 248 -5.61 -16.17 -4.00
CA GLU A 248 -6.83 -16.52 -4.73
C GLU A 248 -8.06 -16.62 -3.81
N GLY A 249 -7.85 -16.76 -2.50
CA GLY A 249 -8.92 -16.93 -1.50
C GLY A 249 -9.52 -18.34 -1.50
N LYS A 250 -8.83 -19.32 -2.10
CA LYS A 250 -9.23 -20.71 -2.10
C LYS A 250 -8.86 -21.37 -0.77
N GLN A 251 -9.87 -21.82 -0.02
CA GLN A 251 -9.64 -22.48 1.25
C GLN A 251 -9.20 -23.93 1.03
N VAL A 252 -8.04 -24.26 1.56
CA VAL A 252 -7.58 -25.65 1.72
C VAL A 252 -7.93 -26.09 3.13
N LYS A 253 -8.51 -27.29 3.26
CA LYS A 253 -8.90 -27.86 4.55
C LYS A 253 -8.11 -29.11 4.84
N ASP A 254 -7.81 -29.33 6.11
CA ASP A 254 -7.26 -30.59 6.59
C ASP A 254 -8.32 -31.70 6.59
N PHE A 255 -7.93 -32.92 7.01
CA PHE A 255 -8.81 -34.06 7.09
C PHE A 255 -10.00 -33.84 8.06
N TYR A 256 -9.83 -32.95 9.05
CA TYR A 256 -10.86 -32.63 10.04
C TYR A 256 -11.76 -31.46 9.63
N GLY A 257 -11.52 -30.86 8.45
CA GLY A 257 -12.32 -29.77 7.93
C GLY A 257 -11.83 -28.37 8.38
N ASN A 258 -10.71 -28.27 9.11
CA ASN A 258 -10.12 -27.00 9.50
C ASN A 258 -9.41 -26.33 8.32
N ILE A 259 -9.48 -25.03 8.23
CA ILE A 259 -8.79 -24.26 7.19
C ILE A 259 -7.31 -24.23 7.51
N ILE A 260 -6.50 -24.64 6.54
CA ILE A 260 -5.03 -24.56 6.61
C ILE A 260 -4.62 -23.14 6.19
N ALA A 261 -4.40 -22.27 7.16
CA ALA A 261 -3.90 -20.93 6.92
C ALA A 261 -2.86 -20.57 8.00
N PRO A 262 -1.78 -19.85 7.65
CA PRO A 262 -0.72 -19.49 8.60
C PRO A 262 -1.13 -18.38 9.56
N LEU A 263 -2.18 -17.65 9.22
CA LEU A 263 -2.71 -16.52 9.97
C LEU A 263 -4.17 -16.74 10.32
N LYS A 264 -4.61 -16.17 11.44
CA LYS A 264 -6.00 -16.12 11.88
C LYS A 264 -6.45 -14.68 12.02
N ALA A 265 -7.58 -14.33 11.44
CA ALA A 265 -8.16 -13.00 11.65
C ALA A 265 -8.50 -12.79 13.14
N VAL A 266 -8.09 -11.65 13.69
CA VAL A 266 -8.39 -11.27 15.07
C VAL A 266 -9.80 -10.70 15.17
N ASN A 267 -10.23 -9.96 14.15
CA ASN A 267 -11.57 -9.40 14.03
C ASN A 267 -12.31 -9.99 12.83
N ASN A 268 -13.56 -10.34 13.04
CA ASN A 268 -14.41 -10.94 11.98
C ASN A 268 -14.84 -9.90 10.92
N LYS A 269 -15.01 -8.66 11.32
CA LYS A 269 -15.41 -7.56 10.44
C LYS A 269 -14.23 -6.63 10.23
N VAL A 270 -14.11 -6.09 9.03
CA VAL A 270 -13.15 -5.03 8.75
C VAL A 270 -13.46 -3.79 9.61
N ILE A 271 -12.43 -3.18 10.17
CA ILE A 271 -12.54 -1.93 10.92
C ILE A 271 -12.42 -0.77 9.92
N THR A 272 -13.30 0.21 10.04
CA THR A 272 -13.32 1.43 9.21
C THR A 272 -13.39 2.66 10.11
N ALA A 273 -12.94 3.80 9.58
CA ALA A 273 -12.97 5.05 10.33
C ALA A 273 -14.40 5.43 10.74
N SER A 274 -14.53 5.96 11.95
CA SER A 274 -15.79 6.53 12.45
C SER A 274 -16.16 7.81 11.68
N GLU A 275 -17.40 8.25 11.84
CA GLU A 275 -17.85 9.54 11.26
C GLU A 275 -17.04 10.70 11.84
N GLU A 276 -16.75 10.66 13.15
CA GLU A 276 -15.93 11.68 13.81
C GLU A 276 -14.49 11.72 13.28
N GLU A 277 -13.87 10.56 13.08
CA GLU A 277 -12.54 10.49 12.49
C GLU A 277 -12.57 10.98 11.05
N THR A 278 -13.56 10.55 10.26
CA THR A 278 -13.70 10.99 8.86
C THR A 278 -13.91 12.50 8.75
N ALA A 279 -14.61 13.11 9.70
CA ALA A 279 -14.79 14.57 9.75
C ALA A 279 -13.47 15.30 10.03
N ARG A 280 -12.63 14.77 10.92
CA ARG A 280 -11.30 15.34 11.26
C ARG A 280 -10.23 14.98 10.23
N ASN A 281 -10.30 13.77 9.68
CA ASN A 281 -9.35 13.22 8.72
C ASN A 281 -10.11 12.61 7.53
N PRO A 282 -10.53 13.41 6.53
CA PRO A 282 -11.28 12.92 5.37
C PRO A 282 -10.58 11.80 4.60
N ARG A 283 -9.27 11.67 4.74
CA ARG A 283 -8.44 10.64 4.09
C ARG A 283 -8.61 9.26 4.71
N ALA A 284 -9.02 9.19 5.98
CA ALA A 284 -9.38 7.93 6.65
C ALA A 284 -10.69 7.32 6.11
N ARG A 285 -11.48 8.06 5.34
CA ARG A 285 -12.79 7.62 4.82
C ARG A 285 -12.75 6.29 4.06
N SER A 286 -11.70 6.03 3.31
CA SER A 286 -11.52 4.80 2.54
C SER A 286 -10.66 3.76 3.24
N ALA A 287 -10.10 4.10 4.41
CA ALA A 287 -9.25 3.20 5.17
C ALA A 287 -10.04 1.97 5.68
N LYS A 288 -9.43 0.81 5.51
CA LYS A 288 -9.91 -0.47 6.00
C LYS A 288 -8.79 -1.17 6.74
N LEU A 289 -8.98 -1.41 8.02
CA LEU A 289 -8.01 -2.07 8.88
C LEU A 289 -8.34 -3.55 9.03
N ARG A 290 -7.34 -4.40 8.78
CA ARG A 290 -7.39 -5.83 9.04
C ARG A 290 -6.28 -6.23 9.98
N ILE A 291 -6.63 -7.04 10.97
CA ILE A 291 -5.73 -7.53 12.00
C ILE A 291 -5.71 -9.05 11.94
N ALA A 292 -4.53 -9.62 11.88
CA ALA A 292 -4.33 -11.06 11.92
C ALA A 292 -3.25 -11.44 12.93
N GLU A 293 -3.36 -12.65 13.44
CA GLU A 293 -2.41 -13.25 14.38
C GLU A 293 -1.75 -14.46 13.74
N LYS A 294 -0.45 -14.61 13.90
CA LYS A 294 0.31 -15.78 13.48
C LYS A 294 -0.09 -16.98 14.33
N LEU A 295 -0.53 -18.03 13.67
CA LEU A 295 -0.84 -19.28 14.35
C LEU A 295 0.46 -19.99 14.78
N LYS A 296 0.33 -20.81 15.83
CA LYS A 296 1.35 -21.79 16.19
C LYS A 296 1.40 -22.87 15.10
N ASN A 297 2.59 -23.17 14.66
CA ASN A 297 2.82 -24.31 13.77
C ASN A 297 2.72 -25.61 14.55
#